data_a96b392c9e75e274c93fdeb644bbc3d5
#
_entry.id   a96b392c9e75e274c93fdeb644bbc3d5
#
_cell.length_a   1.000
_cell.length_b   1.000
_cell.length_c   1.000
_cell.angle_alpha   90.00
_cell.angle_beta   90.00
_cell.angle_gamma   90.00
#
_symmetry.space_group_name_H-M   'P 1'
#
loop_
_entity.id
_entity.type
_entity.pdbx_description
1 polymer ?
#
loop_
_entity_poly.entity_id
_entity_poly.type
_entity_poly.pdbx_seq_one_letter_code
_entity_poly.pdbx_strand_id
1 'polypeptide(L)'
;MTILADLRSRTNRWHRPSTLAAAVYGVLAVLCVAALLLDQRTLAGAPIWAKPFKFAVSGALYFATWSWLVSLLPKFHRTANRLTNLLIVIFAAEYVLLVFQAVRGRVSHFNVSTPQDAAIFGTMAVLIAVLWGATLVLTVLVLFTKVPDRASFWAVRTGAALSLVGITLGQLMTSPTAQQLAQWRIGEPQDMVGGHTVGLEDGGPGLPILGWSTVGGDLRIPHFVGMHALQFLPLLAIALAALASRFPRLRDDVVRARLVLVGAAGYAGLIALVTWQALRAQSIVHPDAATLWAFALLAAVTGLGSWAAVRVR
;
A
#
# COMPACT_ATOMS: atom_id res chain seq x y z
N MET A 1 -14.75 1.27 -29.10
CA MET A 1 -15.42 0.96 -27.81
C MET A 1 -14.74 1.79 -26.73
N THR A 2 -15.48 2.61 -25.97
CA THR A 2 -14.87 3.45 -24.92
C THR A 2 -14.42 2.58 -23.75
N ILE A 3 -13.30 2.94 -23.09
CA ILE A 3 -12.77 2.26 -21.88
C ILE A 3 -13.87 2.05 -20.83
N LEU A 4 -14.76 3.02 -20.67
CA LEU A 4 -15.91 2.96 -19.74
C LEU A 4 -16.94 1.89 -20.15
N ALA A 5 -17.20 1.70 -21.45
CA ALA A 5 -18.11 0.65 -21.92
C ALA A 5 -17.49 -0.75 -21.77
N ASP A 6 -16.19 -0.86 -22.02
CA ASP A 6 -15.44 -2.11 -21.80
C ASP A 6 -15.33 -2.48 -20.32
N LEU A 7 -15.07 -1.51 -19.44
CA LEU A 7 -15.10 -1.70 -17.99
C LEU A 7 -16.49 -2.14 -17.50
N ARG A 8 -17.57 -1.52 -17.95
CA ARG A 8 -18.95 -1.93 -17.61
C ARG A 8 -19.28 -3.35 -18.06
N SER A 9 -18.88 -3.74 -19.27
CA SER A 9 -19.12 -5.11 -19.77
C SER A 9 -18.28 -6.17 -19.03
N ARG A 10 -17.13 -5.79 -18.47
CA ARG A 10 -16.22 -6.67 -17.73
C ARG A 10 -16.51 -6.77 -16.25
N THR A 11 -17.20 -5.79 -15.63
CA THR A 11 -17.54 -5.83 -14.20
C THR A 11 -18.39 -7.04 -13.82
N ASN A 12 -19.18 -7.59 -14.73
CA ASN A 12 -19.92 -8.84 -14.53
C ASN A 12 -19.03 -10.08 -14.33
N ARG A 13 -17.73 -9.98 -14.71
CA ARG A 13 -16.73 -11.05 -14.53
C ARG A 13 -15.86 -10.88 -13.27
N TRP A 14 -15.99 -9.74 -12.60
CA TRP A 14 -15.20 -9.44 -11.41
C TRP A 14 -15.59 -10.38 -10.26
N HIS A 15 -14.64 -10.61 -9.37
CA HIS A 15 -14.88 -11.45 -8.19
C HIS A 15 -15.87 -10.76 -7.25
N ARG A 16 -17.14 -11.17 -7.31
CA ARG A 16 -18.25 -10.53 -6.57
C ARG A 16 -18.01 -10.34 -5.08
N PRO A 17 -17.47 -11.34 -4.31
CA PRO A 17 -17.20 -11.14 -2.89
C PRO A 17 -16.21 -9.98 -2.64
N SER A 18 -15.16 -9.84 -3.48
CA SER A 18 -14.21 -8.72 -3.35
C SER A 18 -14.83 -7.37 -3.73
N THR A 19 -15.71 -7.35 -4.74
CA THR A 19 -16.44 -6.13 -5.09
C THR A 19 -17.36 -5.68 -3.94
N LEU A 20 -18.03 -6.64 -3.30
CA LEU A 20 -18.84 -6.37 -2.11
C LEU A 20 -17.97 -5.88 -0.95
N ALA A 21 -16.84 -6.56 -0.67
CA ALA A 21 -15.89 -6.14 0.35
C ALA A 21 -15.39 -4.71 0.10
N ALA A 22 -15.03 -4.37 -1.16
CA ALA A 22 -14.63 -3.01 -1.52
C ALA A 22 -15.74 -1.98 -1.21
N ALA A 23 -17.00 -2.29 -1.52
CA ALA A 23 -18.13 -1.42 -1.22
C ALA A 23 -18.35 -1.27 0.30
N VAL A 24 -18.27 -2.37 1.07
CA VAL A 24 -18.37 -2.35 2.54
C VAL A 24 -17.29 -1.47 3.15
N TYR A 25 -16.02 -1.64 2.72
CA TYR A 25 -14.93 -0.79 3.21
C TYR A 25 -15.07 0.67 2.77
N GLY A 26 -15.65 0.93 1.60
CA GLY A 26 -16.03 2.29 1.19
C GLY A 26 -17.04 2.93 2.15
N VAL A 27 -18.09 2.19 2.54
CA VAL A 27 -19.06 2.63 3.54
C VAL A 27 -18.40 2.83 4.90
N LEU A 28 -17.54 1.89 5.35
CA LEU A 28 -16.80 2.03 6.61
C LEU A 28 -15.90 3.26 6.60
N ALA A 29 -15.27 3.61 5.46
CA ALA A 29 -14.49 4.83 5.36
C ALA A 29 -15.35 6.08 5.57
N VAL A 30 -16.56 6.13 5.00
CA VAL A 30 -17.52 7.24 5.21
C VAL A 30 -17.94 7.31 6.69
N LEU A 31 -18.24 6.17 7.32
CA LEU A 31 -18.58 6.12 8.74
C LEU A 31 -17.41 6.60 9.61
N CYS A 32 -16.17 6.25 9.26
CA CYS A 32 -14.99 6.75 9.96
C CYS A 32 -14.81 8.27 9.81
N VAL A 33 -15.19 8.88 8.66
CA VAL A 33 -15.21 10.34 8.53
C VAL A 33 -16.19 10.97 9.50
N ALA A 34 -17.41 10.42 9.62
CA ALA A 34 -18.37 10.89 10.61
C ALA A 34 -17.81 10.74 12.05
N ALA A 35 -17.19 9.60 12.36
CA ALA A 35 -16.57 9.37 13.65
C ALA A 35 -15.39 10.33 13.95
N LEU A 36 -14.59 10.69 12.94
CA LEU A 36 -13.52 11.72 13.07
C LEU A 36 -14.07 13.10 13.43
N LEU A 37 -15.30 13.42 13.00
CA LEU A 37 -15.93 14.71 13.31
C LEU A 37 -16.60 14.71 14.68
N LEU A 38 -17.10 13.56 15.14
CA LEU A 38 -17.89 13.45 16.36
C LEU A 38 -17.06 13.07 17.61
N ASP A 39 -15.98 12.30 17.44
CA ASP A 39 -15.15 11.77 18.51
C ASP A 39 -13.79 12.47 18.54
N GLN A 40 -13.61 13.39 19.47
CA GLN A 40 -12.41 14.23 19.61
C GLN A 40 -11.24 13.53 20.34
N ARG A 41 -11.40 12.25 20.71
CA ARG A 41 -10.32 11.50 21.37
C ARG A 41 -9.12 11.36 20.45
N THR A 42 -7.94 11.44 21.05
CA THR A 42 -6.65 11.24 20.38
C THR A 42 -5.95 9.99 20.92
N LEU A 43 -5.19 9.33 20.07
CA LEU A 43 -4.38 8.17 20.41
C LEU A 43 -3.02 8.28 19.71
N ALA A 44 -1.92 8.24 20.48
CA ALA A 44 -0.57 8.43 19.96
C ALA A 44 -0.46 9.68 19.04
N GLY A 45 -0.98 10.82 19.51
CA GLY A 45 -0.88 12.12 18.84
C GLY A 45 -1.80 12.31 17.61
N ALA A 46 -2.66 11.33 17.28
CA ALA A 46 -3.58 11.42 16.13
C ALA A 46 -5.04 11.17 16.55
N PRO A 47 -6.04 11.70 15.80
CA PRO A 47 -7.44 11.36 16.05
C PRO A 47 -7.64 9.84 16.04
N ILE A 48 -8.39 9.32 16.99
CA ILE A 48 -8.52 7.87 17.24
C ILE A 48 -9.08 7.11 16.03
N TRP A 49 -9.93 7.75 15.23
CA TRP A 49 -10.54 7.18 14.02
C TRP A 49 -9.70 7.35 12.76
N ALA A 50 -8.56 8.06 12.82
CA ALA A 50 -7.70 8.26 11.64
C ALA A 50 -7.08 6.95 11.11
N LYS A 51 -6.71 6.02 12.00
CA LYS A 51 -6.18 4.71 11.60
C LYS A 51 -7.27 3.81 11.02
N PRO A 52 -8.46 3.63 11.65
CA PRO A 52 -9.58 2.93 11.04
C PRO A 52 -9.98 3.48 9.68
N PHE A 53 -10.03 4.80 9.51
CA PHE A 53 -10.30 5.45 8.22
C PHE A 53 -9.31 5.03 7.12
N LYS A 54 -8.01 5.15 7.41
CA LYS A 54 -6.97 4.78 6.43
C LYS A 54 -7.04 3.31 6.04
N PHE A 55 -7.28 2.42 6.99
CA PHE A 55 -7.44 1.00 6.73
C PHE A 55 -8.70 0.71 5.89
N ALA A 56 -9.81 1.39 6.14
CA ALA A 56 -11.02 1.24 5.35
C ALA A 56 -10.81 1.69 3.90
N VAL A 57 -10.18 2.85 3.67
CA VAL A 57 -9.83 3.32 2.31
C VAL A 57 -8.90 2.34 1.61
N SER A 58 -7.83 1.89 2.29
CA SER A 58 -6.89 0.91 1.73
C SER A 58 -7.57 -0.41 1.41
N GLY A 59 -8.46 -0.90 2.27
CA GLY A 59 -9.25 -2.11 2.03
C GLY A 59 -10.17 -1.99 0.82
N ALA A 60 -10.86 -0.86 0.67
CA ALA A 60 -11.70 -0.59 -0.49
C ALA A 60 -10.91 -0.66 -1.80
N LEU A 61 -9.77 0.03 -1.86
CA LEU A 61 -8.88 0.04 -3.03
C LEU A 61 -8.26 -1.35 -3.30
N TYR A 62 -7.83 -2.04 -2.25
CA TYR A 62 -7.23 -3.36 -2.32
C TYR A 62 -8.20 -4.38 -2.91
N PHE A 63 -9.41 -4.49 -2.36
CA PHE A 63 -10.39 -5.45 -2.84
C PHE A 63 -10.98 -5.09 -4.20
N ALA A 64 -11.17 -3.81 -4.53
CA ALA A 64 -11.54 -3.39 -5.87
C ALA A 64 -10.50 -3.84 -6.90
N THR A 65 -9.21 -3.64 -6.59
CA THR A 65 -8.11 -4.03 -7.48
C THR A 65 -8.02 -5.54 -7.64
N TRP A 66 -8.05 -6.31 -6.55
CA TRP A 66 -8.02 -7.77 -6.62
C TRP A 66 -9.26 -8.36 -7.31
N SER A 67 -10.43 -7.76 -7.14
CA SER A 67 -11.65 -8.16 -7.86
C SER A 67 -11.44 -8.13 -9.37
N TRP A 68 -10.82 -7.05 -9.87
CA TRP A 68 -10.46 -6.91 -11.27
C TRP A 68 -9.34 -7.86 -11.70
N LEU A 69 -8.21 -7.93 -10.95
CA LEU A 69 -7.05 -8.74 -11.32
C LEU A 69 -7.38 -10.23 -11.42
N VAL A 70 -8.16 -10.77 -10.49
CA VAL A 70 -8.60 -12.18 -10.53
C VAL A 70 -9.43 -12.47 -11.77
N SER A 71 -10.21 -11.51 -12.26
CA SER A 71 -10.98 -11.66 -13.51
C SER A 71 -10.12 -11.79 -14.78
N LEU A 72 -8.86 -11.37 -14.71
CA LEU A 72 -7.90 -11.46 -15.83
C LEU A 72 -7.20 -12.82 -15.91
N LEU A 73 -7.29 -13.67 -14.89
CA LEU A 73 -6.62 -14.97 -14.87
C LEU A 73 -7.23 -15.93 -15.90
N PRO A 74 -6.43 -16.53 -16.81
CA PRO A 74 -6.95 -17.52 -17.76
C PRO A 74 -7.14 -18.90 -17.14
N LYS A 75 -6.43 -19.19 -16.05
CA LYS A 75 -6.41 -20.46 -15.31
C LYS A 75 -6.38 -20.18 -13.81
N PHE A 76 -6.55 -21.22 -13.01
CA PHE A 76 -6.47 -21.17 -11.54
C PHE A 76 -7.56 -20.33 -10.85
N HIS A 77 -8.70 -20.06 -11.51
CA HIS A 77 -9.79 -19.27 -10.92
C HIS A 77 -10.24 -19.78 -9.57
N ARG A 78 -10.33 -21.11 -9.38
CA ARG A 78 -10.76 -21.68 -8.09
C ARG A 78 -9.77 -21.34 -6.97
N THR A 79 -8.47 -21.47 -7.23
CA THR A 79 -7.41 -21.12 -6.26
C THR A 79 -7.42 -19.63 -5.98
N ALA A 80 -7.46 -18.80 -7.01
CA ALA A 80 -7.49 -17.35 -6.86
C ALA A 80 -8.73 -16.89 -6.06
N ASN A 81 -9.91 -17.41 -6.37
CA ASN A 81 -11.15 -17.10 -5.63
C ASN A 81 -11.06 -17.52 -4.15
N ARG A 82 -10.51 -18.72 -3.86
CA ARG A 82 -10.32 -19.17 -2.47
C ARG A 82 -9.37 -18.28 -1.70
N LEU A 83 -8.23 -17.93 -2.31
CA LEU A 83 -7.25 -17.02 -1.69
C LEU A 83 -7.84 -15.63 -1.47
N THR A 84 -8.57 -15.11 -2.45
CA THR A 84 -9.20 -13.79 -2.33
C THR A 84 -10.30 -13.79 -1.26
N ASN A 85 -11.08 -14.88 -1.13
CA ASN A 85 -12.04 -15.03 -0.02
C ASN A 85 -11.32 -15.11 1.34
N LEU A 86 -10.20 -15.83 1.42
CA LEU A 86 -9.36 -15.86 2.62
C LEU A 86 -8.85 -14.46 2.98
N LEU A 87 -8.39 -13.67 1.99
CA LEU A 87 -7.97 -12.29 2.21
C LEU A 87 -9.10 -11.42 2.77
N ILE A 88 -10.34 -11.60 2.30
CA ILE A 88 -11.51 -10.87 2.83
C ILE A 88 -11.72 -11.18 4.31
N VAL A 89 -11.68 -12.46 4.69
CA VAL A 89 -11.88 -12.90 6.08
C VAL A 89 -10.77 -12.35 6.98
N ILE A 90 -9.49 -12.49 6.55
CA ILE A 90 -8.33 -12.02 7.32
C ILE A 90 -8.39 -10.51 7.50
N PHE A 91 -8.63 -9.77 6.43
CA PHE A 91 -8.68 -8.31 6.49
C PHE A 91 -9.87 -7.81 7.33
N ALA A 92 -10.99 -8.53 7.32
CA ALA A 92 -12.12 -8.23 8.20
C ALA A 92 -11.76 -8.45 9.67
N ALA A 93 -11.09 -9.56 10.01
CA ALA A 93 -10.61 -9.82 11.36
C ALA A 93 -9.61 -8.75 11.83
N GLU A 94 -8.64 -8.37 10.99
CA GLU A 94 -7.71 -7.28 11.23
C GLU A 94 -8.43 -5.96 11.52
N TYR A 95 -9.41 -5.62 10.68
CA TYR A 95 -10.16 -4.38 10.83
C TYR A 95 -10.98 -4.35 12.12
N VAL A 96 -11.61 -5.48 12.48
CA VAL A 96 -12.36 -5.61 13.74
C VAL A 96 -11.44 -5.44 14.95
N LEU A 97 -10.28 -6.10 14.97
CA LEU A 97 -9.30 -5.96 16.06
C LEU A 97 -8.76 -4.52 16.15
N LEU A 98 -8.50 -3.89 15.02
CA LEU A 98 -8.04 -2.51 14.94
C LEU A 98 -9.09 -1.54 15.51
N VAL A 99 -10.36 -1.67 15.10
CA VAL A 99 -11.47 -0.82 15.61
C VAL A 99 -11.72 -1.11 17.09
N PHE A 100 -11.68 -2.38 17.50
CA PHE A 100 -11.83 -2.76 18.90
C PHE A 100 -10.78 -2.06 19.79
N GLN A 101 -9.51 -2.06 19.39
CA GLN A 101 -8.45 -1.36 20.12
C GLN A 101 -8.67 0.17 20.09
N ALA A 102 -9.08 0.73 18.97
CA ALA A 102 -9.39 2.16 18.87
C ALA A 102 -10.50 2.55 19.86
N VAL A 103 -11.61 1.81 19.91
CA VAL A 103 -12.72 2.07 20.82
C VAL A 103 -12.27 2.01 22.29
N ARG A 104 -11.38 1.05 22.64
CA ARG A 104 -10.76 0.94 23.97
C ARG A 104 -9.77 2.06 24.31
N GLY A 105 -9.41 2.93 23.35
CA GLY A 105 -8.35 3.93 23.53
C GLY A 105 -6.96 3.31 23.61
N ARG A 106 -6.75 2.14 22.99
CA ARG A 106 -5.48 1.41 22.99
C ARG A 106 -4.85 1.37 21.61
N VAL A 107 -3.53 1.44 21.56
CA VAL A 107 -2.78 1.26 20.30
C VAL A 107 -2.95 -0.18 19.81
N SER A 108 -3.27 -0.37 18.55
CA SER A 108 -3.60 -1.68 17.98
C SER A 108 -2.38 -2.53 17.62
N HIS A 109 -1.27 -1.89 17.21
CA HIS A 109 -0.04 -2.56 16.78
C HIS A 109 1.08 -2.25 17.77
N PHE A 110 2.02 -3.17 17.90
CA PHE A 110 3.21 -3.04 18.75
C PHE A 110 2.94 -3.03 20.26
N ASN A 111 1.69 -3.03 20.67
CA ASN A 111 1.28 -2.90 22.06
C ASN A 111 1.36 -4.24 22.79
N VAL A 112 2.23 -4.31 23.80
CA VAL A 112 2.43 -5.46 24.67
C VAL A 112 2.25 -5.10 26.14
N SER A 113 1.63 -3.94 26.43
CA SER A 113 1.47 -3.40 27.79
C SER A 113 0.62 -4.29 28.71
N THR A 114 -0.26 -5.11 28.15
CA THR A 114 -1.04 -6.10 28.88
C THR A 114 -1.04 -7.44 28.13
N PRO A 115 -1.30 -8.58 28.82
CA PRO A 115 -1.43 -9.87 28.15
C PRO A 115 -2.50 -9.86 27.05
N GLN A 116 -3.59 -9.13 27.23
CA GLN A 116 -4.65 -9.00 26.23
C GLN A 116 -4.16 -8.22 25.01
N ASP A 117 -3.48 -7.09 25.19
CA ASP A 117 -2.96 -6.28 24.09
C ASP A 117 -1.86 -7.03 23.31
N ALA A 118 -0.99 -7.74 24.02
CA ALA A 118 0.01 -8.62 23.41
C ALA A 118 -0.62 -9.74 22.58
N ALA A 119 -1.68 -10.38 23.09
CA ALA A 119 -2.41 -11.42 22.35
C ALA A 119 -3.09 -10.86 21.10
N ILE A 120 -3.70 -9.67 21.19
CA ILE A 120 -4.30 -8.99 20.02
C ILE A 120 -3.23 -8.67 18.98
N PHE A 121 -2.12 -8.05 19.38
CA PHE A 121 -1.02 -7.73 18.47
C PHE A 121 -0.41 -8.99 17.83
N GLY A 122 -0.18 -10.05 18.62
CA GLY A 122 0.29 -11.33 18.11
C GLY A 122 -0.66 -11.98 17.10
N THR A 123 -1.97 -11.92 17.38
CA THR A 123 -3.01 -12.39 16.43
C THR A 123 -2.96 -11.61 15.13
N MET A 124 -2.90 -10.27 15.19
CA MET A 124 -2.77 -9.40 14.02
C MET A 124 -1.50 -9.72 13.23
N ALA A 125 -0.37 -9.95 13.89
CA ALA A 125 0.88 -10.31 13.22
C ALA A 125 0.76 -11.62 12.42
N VAL A 126 0.10 -12.65 12.98
CA VAL A 126 -0.16 -13.91 12.28
C VAL A 126 -1.10 -13.72 11.09
N LEU A 127 -2.19 -12.96 11.28
CA LEU A 127 -3.15 -12.66 10.21
C LEU A 127 -2.48 -11.93 9.04
N ILE A 128 -1.62 -10.96 9.32
CA ILE A 128 -0.86 -10.22 8.28
C ILE A 128 0.17 -11.13 7.59
N ALA A 129 0.82 -12.05 8.30
CA ALA A 129 1.72 -13.03 7.69
C ALA A 129 0.97 -13.94 6.69
N VAL A 130 -0.22 -14.42 7.06
CA VAL A 130 -1.08 -15.22 6.17
C VAL A 130 -1.59 -14.38 4.99
N LEU A 131 -2.00 -13.12 5.23
CA LEU A 131 -2.39 -12.17 4.18
C LEU A 131 -1.25 -11.98 3.18
N TRP A 132 -0.02 -11.75 3.67
CA TRP A 132 1.17 -11.62 2.83
C TRP A 132 1.40 -12.87 1.98
N GLY A 133 1.36 -14.06 2.57
CA GLY A 133 1.54 -15.32 1.85
C GLY A 133 0.48 -15.55 0.78
N ALA A 134 -0.79 -15.28 1.08
CA ALA A 134 -1.89 -15.37 0.11
C ALA A 134 -1.72 -14.34 -1.03
N THR A 135 -1.30 -13.12 -0.70
CA THR A 135 -1.00 -12.06 -1.69
C THR A 135 0.19 -12.43 -2.56
N LEU A 136 1.24 -13.05 -1.99
CA LEU A 136 2.37 -13.58 -2.76
C LEU A 136 1.90 -14.60 -3.80
N VAL A 137 1.11 -15.59 -3.39
CA VAL A 137 0.58 -16.60 -4.33
C VAL A 137 -0.28 -15.96 -5.41
N LEU A 138 -1.18 -15.04 -5.05
CA LEU A 138 -1.99 -14.30 -6.04
C LEU A 138 -1.11 -13.48 -7.01
N THR A 139 -0.06 -12.82 -6.50
CA THR A 139 0.92 -12.09 -7.33
C THR A 139 1.59 -13.02 -8.32
N VAL A 140 2.05 -14.19 -7.87
CA VAL A 140 2.64 -15.22 -8.76
C VAL A 140 1.63 -15.65 -9.83
N LEU A 141 0.37 -15.93 -9.46
CA LEU A 141 -0.68 -16.28 -10.42
C LEU A 141 -0.92 -15.17 -11.46
N VAL A 142 -0.87 -13.91 -11.03
CA VAL A 142 -1.03 -12.73 -11.91
C VAL A 142 0.10 -12.64 -12.95
N LEU A 143 1.31 -13.15 -12.65
CA LEU A 143 2.39 -13.22 -13.66
C LEU A 143 2.02 -14.08 -14.88
N PHE A 144 1.09 -15.01 -14.74
CA PHE A 144 0.60 -15.86 -15.82
C PHE A 144 -0.64 -15.31 -16.53
N THR A 145 -1.13 -14.11 -16.19
CA THR A 145 -2.27 -13.49 -16.89
C THR A 145 -1.93 -13.22 -18.35
N LYS A 146 -2.90 -13.45 -19.22
CA LYS A 146 -2.80 -13.07 -20.64
C LYS A 146 -3.55 -11.75 -20.84
N VAL A 147 -2.84 -10.66 -20.83
CA VAL A 147 -3.38 -9.34 -21.15
C VAL A 147 -2.89 -8.97 -22.55
N PRO A 148 -3.80 -8.76 -23.54
CA PRO A 148 -3.40 -8.52 -24.93
C PRO A 148 -2.60 -7.22 -25.12
N ASP A 149 -2.94 -6.17 -24.37
CA ASP A 149 -2.25 -4.89 -24.40
C ASP A 149 -0.93 -4.97 -23.60
N ARG A 150 0.20 -4.69 -24.26
CA ARG A 150 1.54 -4.78 -23.66
C ARG A 150 1.73 -3.85 -22.48
N ALA A 151 1.15 -2.65 -22.53
CA ALA A 151 1.25 -1.69 -21.42
C ALA A 151 0.53 -2.23 -20.16
N SER A 152 -0.70 -2.71 -20.33
CA SER A 152 -1.45 -3.35 -19.24
C SER A 152 -0.77 -4.62 -18.73
N PHE A 153 -0.16 -5.40 -19.63
CA PHE A 153 0.61 -6.59 -19.27
C PHE A 153 1.75 -6.26 -18.29
N TRP A 154 2.55 -5.25 -18.58
CA TRP A 154 3.65 -4.83 -17.70
C TRP A 154 3.15 -4.12 -16.46
N ALA A 155 2.13 -3.27 -16.58
CA ALA A 155 1.56 -2.54 -15.45
C ALA A 155 1.04 -3.46 -14.34
N VAL A 156 0.29 -4.51 -14.72
CA VAL A 156 -0.26 -5.49 -13.77
C VAL A 156 0.87 -6.26 -13.05
N ARG A 157 1.89 -6.70 -13.78
CA ARG A 157 3.00 -7.48 -13.22
C ARG A 157 3.90 -6.67 -12.31
N THR A 158 4.35 -5.52 -12.80
CA THR A 158 5.24 -4.65 -12.01
C THR A 158 4.48 -4.05 -10.84
N GLY A 159 3.20 -3.69 -11.01
CA GLY A 159 2.35 -3.21 -9.93
C GLY A 159 2.17 -4.24 -8.81
N ALA A 160 1.87 -5.49 -9.16
CA ALA A 160 1.74 -6.57 -8.19
C ALA A 160 3.07 -6.88 -7.46
N ALA A 161 4.18 -6.93 -8.20
CA ALA A 161 5.50 -7.19 -7.62
C ALA A 161 5.94 -6.07 -6.67
N LEU A 162 5.81 -4.80 -7.08
CA LEU A 162 6.18 -3.65 -6.24
C LEU A 162 5.25 -3.50 -5.04
N SER A 163 3.97 -3.84 -5.18
CA SER A 163 3.03 -3.86 -4.06
C SER A 163 3.44 -4.89 -3.00
N LEU A 164 3.89 -6.07 -3.43
CA LEU A 164 4.39 -7.09 -2.50
C LEU A 164 5.64 -6.60 -1.76
N VAL A 165 6.57 -5.90 -2.45
CA VAL A 165 7.71 -5.22 -1.81
C VAL A 165 7.21 -4.21 -0.77
N GLY A 166 6.22 -3.38 -1.12
CA GLY A 166 5.62 -2.42 -0.20
C GLY A 166 5.04 -3.05 1.06
N ILE A 167 4.30 -4.17 0.90
CA ILE A 167 3.77 -4.92 2.06
C ILE A 167 4.93 -5.46 2.91
N THR A 168 5.98 -6.00 2.29
CA THR A 168 7.16 -6.53 2.99
C THR A 168 7.89 -5.44 3.79
N LEU A 169 7.97 -4.21 3.27
CA LEU A 169 8.57 -3.08 4.01
C LEU A 169 7.84 -2.79 5.33
N GLY A 170 6.57 -3.19 5.46
CA GLY A 170 5.83 -3.13 6.72
C GLY A 170 6.47 -3.93 7.86
N GLN A 171 7.22 -4.99 7.55
CA GLN A 171 7.91 -5.81 8.54
C GLN A 171 9.00 -5.02 9.29
N LEU A 172 9.58 -3.98 8.68
CA LEU A 172 10.57 -3.13 9.34
C LEU A 172 10.00 -2.45 10.59
N MET A 173 8.70 -2.19 10.62
CA MET A 173 8.02 -1.56 11.77
C MET A 173 7.80 -2.53 12.95
N THR A 174 7.82 -3.83 12.70
CA THR A 174 7.55 -4.85 13.73
C THR A 174 8.80 -5.29 14.50
N SER A 175 9.97 -4.82 14.08
CA SER A 175 11.23 -5.09 14.75
C SER A 175 11.45 -4.11 15.92
N PRO A 176 11.97 -4.56 17.07
CA PRO A 176 12.31 -3.66 18.17
C PRO A 176 13.25 -2.55 17.72
N THR A 177 13.00 -1.33 18.17
CA THR A 177 13.90 -0.21 17.91
C THR A 177 15.21 -0.35 18.71
N ALA A 178 16.26 0.38 18.29
CA ALA A 178 17.53 0.37 19.01
C ALA A 178 17.38 0.82 20.47
N GLN A 179 16.47 1.78 20.72
CA GLN A 179 16.14 2.26 22.06
C GLN A 179 15.46 1.17 22.90
N GLN A 180 14.46 0.47 22.33
CA GLN A 180 13.77 -0.65 23.01
C GLN A 180 14.75 -1.78 23.33
N LEU A 181 15.68 -2.11 22.43
CA LEU A 181 16.71 -3.10 22.68
C LEU A 181 17.68 -2.67 23.80
N ALA A 182 18.03 -1.38 23.89
CA ALA A 182 18.87 -0.86 24.94
C ALA A 182 18.18 -0.94 26.30
N GLN A 183 16.92 -0.61 26.38
CA GLN A 183 16.09 -0.68 27.60
C GLN A 183 15.91 -2.14 28.06
N TRP A 184 15.66 -3.08 27.15
CA TRP A 184 15.59 -4.50 27.50
C TRP A 184 16.89 -5.05 28.11
N ARG A 185 18.05 -4.58 27.61
CA ARG A 185 19.37 -5.02 28.14
C ARG A 185 19.58 -4.62 29.59
N ILE A 186 18.94 -3.56 30.04
CA ILE A 186 19.01 -3.10 31.45
C ILE A 186 17.81 -3.55 32.28
N GLY A 187 16.95 -4.43 31.70
CA GLY A 187 15.81 -5.02 32.41
C GLY A 187 14.58 -4.12 32.52
N GLU A 188 14.50 -3.02 31.75
CA GLU A 188 13.33 -2.17 31.74
C GLU A 188 12.19 -2.82 30.92
N PRO A 189 10.97 -2.96 31.49
CA PRO A 189 9.83 -3.48 30.77
C PRO A 189 9.42 -2.51 29.65
N GLN A 190 8.95 -3.08 28.53
CA GLN A 190 8.49 -2.30 27.39
C GLN A 190 7.01 -2.52 27.16
N ASP A 191 6.25 -1.43 27.02
CA ASP A 191 4.84 -1.46 26.64
C ASP A 191 4.65 -1.61 25.12
N MET A 192 5.69 -1.32 24.34
CA MET A 192 5.67 -1.33 22.88
C MET A 192 6.85 -2.11 22.32
N VAL A 193 6.63 -2.87 21.22
CA VAL A 193 7.66 -3.62 20.49
C VAL A 193 7.59 -3.26 19.01
N GLY A 194 8.58 -2.51 18.52
CA GLY A 194 8.55 -1.92 17.19
C GLY A 194 8.01 -0.49 17.20
N GLY A 195 7.76 0.08 16.05
CA GLY A 195 7.27 1.44 15.89
C GLY A 195 7.27 1.90 14.43
N HIS A 196 6.59 3.02 14.19
CA HIS A 196 6.49 3.60 12.84
C HIS A 196 7.66 4.55 12.55
N THR A 197 8.12 5.26 13.61
CA THR A 197 9.09 6.35 13.50
C THR A 197 10.51 5.82 13.71
N VAL A 198 11.46 6.29 12.92
CA VAL A 198 12.89 5.98 13.05
C VAL A 198 13.58 7.16 13.71
N GLY A 199 14.38 6.85 14.75
CA GLY A 199 15.15 7.83 15.52
C GLY A 199 14.37 8.53 16.64
N LEU A 200 13.07 8.35 16.73
CA LEU A 200 12.17 8.96 17.71
C LEU A 200 11.07 7.96 18.10
N GLU A 201 10.43 8.19 19.23
CA GLU A 201 9.22 7.45 19.62
C GLU A 201 8.00 7.87 18.77
N ASP A 202 7.04 6.93 18.64
CA ASP A 202 5.78 7.21 17.96
C ASP A 202 4.93 8.23 18.76
N GLY A 203 4.09 9.01 18.06
CA GLY A 203 3.16 9.95 18.67
C GLY A 203 3.59 11.41 18.64
N GLY A 204 4.74 11.72 18.04
CA GLY A 204 5.19 13.09 17.79
C GLY A 204 4.40 13.81 16.68
N PRO A 205 4.80 15.06 16.31
CA PRO A 205 4.16 15.84 15.26
C PRO A 205 4.07 15.07 13.95
N GLY A 206 2.88 15.06 13.32
CA GLY A 206 2.62 14.32 12.09
C GLY A 206 1.80 15.11 11.06
N LEU A 207 1.87 14.70 9.82
CA LEU A 207 1.06 15.28 8.74
C LEU A 207 -0.43 15.11 9.03
N PRO A 208 -1.27 16.12 8.73
CA PRO A 208 -2.71 15.99 8.87
C PRO A 208 -3.23 14.72 8.15
N ILE A 209 -4.21 14.02 8.74
CA ILE A 209 -4.85 12.80 8.23
C ILE A 209 -3.89 11.61 8.16
N LEU A 210 -2.73 11.75 7.49
CA LEU A 210 -1.76 10.66 7.31
C LEU A 210 -1.05 10.30 8.61
N GLY A 211 -0.77 11.30 9.47
CA GLY A 211 -0.05 11.14 10.72
C GLY A 211 1.42 10.75 10.53
N TRP A 212 1.98 10.90 9.31
CA TRP A 212 3.39 10.65 9.05
C TRP A 212 4.25 11.66 9.78
N SER A 213 5.33 11.20 10.42
CA SER A 213 6.20 12.06 11.22
C SER A 213 6.77 13.22 10.39
N THR A 214 6.64 14.44 10.95
CA THR A 214 7.23 15.65 10.36
C THR A 214 8.60 15.99 10.93
N VAL A 215 9.08 15.22 11.92
CA VAL A 215 10.33 15.48 12.64
C VAL A 215 11.34 14.32 12.56
N GLY A 216 10.91 13.11 12.26
CA GLY A 216 11.75 11.91 12.13
C GLY A 216 11.46 11.11 10.87
N GLY A 217 12.21 10.04 10.65
CA GLY A 217 11.92 9.06 9.59
C GLY A 217 10.62 8.32 9.87
N ASP A 218 9.88 7.94 8.82
CA ASP A 218 8.59 7.24 8.98
C ASP A 218 8.47 6.07 8.01
N LEU A 219 8.50 4.84 8.54
CA LEU A 219 8.46 3.60 7.77
C LEU A 219 7.09 3.33 7.14
N ARG A 220 6.04 4.03 7.56
CA ARG A 220 4.73 3.96 6.90
C ARG A 220 4.78 4.51 5.48
N ILE A 221 5.65 5.48 5.21
CA ILE A 221 5.76 6.12 3.90
C ILE A 221 6.16 5.10 2.82
N PRO A 222 7.32 4.42 2.91
CA PRO A 222 7.70 3.42 1.93
C PRO A 222 6.72 2.25 1.86
N HIS A 223 6.15 1.83 2.99
CA HIS A 223 5.15 0.79 3.03
C HIS A 223 3.90 1.17 2.23
N PHE A 224 3.30 2.34 2.49
CA PHE A 224 2.10 2.79 1.78
C PHE A 224 2.38 3.12 0.31
N VAL A 225 3.46 3.83 0.01
CA VAL A 225 3.86 4.10 -1.37
C VAL A 225 4.03 2.79 -2.12
N GLY A 226 4.77 1.83 -1.56
CA GLY A 226 4.99 0.53 -2.18
C GLY A 226 3.70 -0.25 -2.44
N MET A 227 2.82 -0.38 -1.45
CA MET A 227 1.55 -1.10 -1.60
C MET A 227 0.68 -0.54 -2.72
N HIS A 228 0.66 0.78 -2.90
CA HIS A 228 -0.17 1.42 -3.91
C HIS A 228 0.37 1.34 -5.34
N ALA A 229 1.55 0.73 -5.56
CA ALA A 229 2.00 0.36 -6.90
C ALA A 229 0.98 -0.52 -7.65
N LEU A 230 0.23 -1.36 -6.90
CA LEU A 230 -0.83 -2.22 -7.42
C LEU A 230 -1.95 -1.44 -8.12
N GLN A 231 -2.23 -0.22 -7.68
CA GLN A 231 -3.21 0.69 -8.27
C GLN A 231 -2.54 1.64 -9.28
N PHE A 232 -1.42 2.24 -8.89
CA PHE A 232 -0.76 3.29 -9.66
C PHE A 232 -0.37 2.84 -11.07
N LEU A 233 0.30 1.70 -11.21
CA LEU A 233 0.80 1.26 -12.52
C LEU A 233 -0.31 0.85 -13.49
N PRO A 234 -1.36 0.10 -13.10
CA PRO A 234 -2.52 -0.08 -13.97
C PRO A 234 -3.23 1.22 -14.34
N LEU A 235 -3.38 2.16 -13.41
CA LEU A 235 -3.96 3.48 -13.71
C LEU A 235 -3.10 4.27 -14.69
N LEU A 236 -1.77 4.20 -14.58
CA LEU A 236 -0.85 4.78 -15.57
C LEU A 236 -1.09 4.19 -16.95
N ALA A 237 -1.21 2.86 -17.07
CA ALA A 237 -1.48 2.21 -18.37
C ALA A 237 -2.84 2.65 -18.96
N ILE A 238 -3.87 2.75 -18.12
CA ILE A 238 -5.20 3.24 -18.52
C ILE A 238 -5.12 4.71 -18.98
N ALA A 239 -4.41 5.55 -18.24
CA ALA A 239 -4.23 6.97 -18.58
C ALA A 239 -3.49 7.13 -19.93
N LEU A 240 -2.41 6.38 -20.15
CA LEU A 240 -1.69 6.38 -21.42
C LEU A 240 -2.57 5.92 -22.59
N ALA A 241 -3.41 4.91 -22.38
CA ALA A 241 -4.36 4.44 -23.39
C ALA A 241 -5.44 5.49 -23.67
N ALA A 242 -5.95 6.19 -22.66
CA ALA A 242 -6.92 7.27 -22.83
C ALA A 242 -6.32 8.48 -23.60
N LEU A 243 -5.05 8.80 -23.31
CA LEU A 243 -4.31 9.87 -23.97
C LEU A 243 -3.94 9.54 -25.43
N ALA A 244 -4.04 8.29 -25.88
CA ALA A 244 -3.74 7.87 -27.24
C ALA A 244 -4.64 8.52 -28.30
N SER A 245 -5.85 8.98 -27.92
CA SER A 245 -6.71 9.77 -28.79
C SER A 245 -6.09 11.14 -29.13
N ARG A 246 -5.40 11.76 -28.19
CA ARG A 246 -4.80 13.10 -28.29
C ARG A 246 -3.34 13.07 -28.79
N PHE A 247 -2.58 12.04 -28.43
CA PHE A 247 -1.16 11.93 -28.74
C PHE A 247 -0.92 10.72 -29.66
N PRO A 248 -0.64 10.92 -30.98
CA PRO A 248 -0.52 9.83 -31.95
C PRO A 248 0.53 8.76 -31.57
N ARG A 249 1.62 9.14 -30.93
CA ARG A 249 2.67 8.20 -30.50
C ARG A 249 2.18 7.19 -29.44
N LEU A 250 1.20 7.56 -28.62
CA LEU A 250 0.59 6.66 -27.65
C LEU A 250 -0.39 5.66 -28.24
N ARG A 251 -0.67 5.71 -29.57
CA ARG A 251 -1.44 4.67 -30.27
C ARG A 251 -0.65 3.38 -30.39
N ASP A 252 0.69 3.46 -30.41
CA ASP A 252 1.59 2.31 -30.39
C ASP A 252 1.62 1.71 -28.96
N ASP A 253 1.30 0.41 -28.86
CA ASP A 253 1.28 -0.32 -27.60
C ASP A 253 2.69 -0.56 -27.04
N VAL A 254 3.72 -0.60 -27.92
CA VAL A 254 5.13 -0.70 -27.52
C VAL A 254 5.58 0.57 -26.81
N VAL A 255 5.22 1.73 -27.34
CA VAL A 255 5.52 3.03 -26.69
C VAL A 255 4.87 3.11 -25.33
N ARG A 256 3.58 2.76 -25.23
CA ARG A 256 2.91 2.72 -23.92
C ARG A 256 3.56 1.73 -22.94
N ALA A 257 3.96 0.54 -23.43
CA ALA A 257 4.63 -0.46 -22.62
C ALA A 257 5.98 0.02 -22.10
N ARG A 258 6.78 0.69 -22.94
CA ARG A 258 8.04 1.33 -22.51
C ARG A 258 7.81 2.39 -21.44
N LEU A 259 6.81 3.26 -21.61
CA LEU A 259 6.45 4.28 -20.64
C LEU A 259 6.01 3.67 -19.29
N VAL A 260 5.25 2.58 -19.32
CA VAL A 260 4.88 1.83 -18.10
C VAL A 260 6.11 1.24 -17.42
N LEU A 261 7.06 0.66 -18.17
CA LEU A 261 8.29 0.10 -17.60
C LEU A 261 9.19 1.20 -17.00
N VAL A 262 9.31 2.35 -17.67
CA VAL A 262 10.03 3.51 -17.13
C VAL A 262 9.32 4.03 -15.86
N GLY A 263 8.00 4.12 -15.89
CA GLY A 263 7.20 4.49 -14.73
C GLY A 263 7.36 3.50 -13.57
N ALA A 264 7.40 2.20 -13.85
CA ALA A 264 7.63 1.17 -12.85
C ALA A 264 9.04 1.25 -12.24
N ALA A 265 10.07 1.48 -13.07
CA ALA A 265 11.44 1.69 -12.59
C ALA A 265 11.56 2.97 -11.74
N GLY A 266 10.94 4.07 -12.19
CA GLY A 266 10.87 5.32 -11.42
C GLY A 266 10.15 5.14 -10.09
N TYR A 267 9.05 4.39 -10.09
CA TYR A 267 8.30 4.07 -8.87
C TYR A 267 9.08 3.18 -7.91
N ALA A 268 9.81 2.18 -8.41
CA ALA A 268 10.73 1.37 -7.61
C ALA A 268 11.84 2.22 -7.00
N GLY A 269 12.42 3.13 -7.78
CA GLY A 269 13.40 4.11 -7.31
C GLY A 269 12.82 5.04 -6.23
N LEU A 270 11.56 5.46 -6.37
CA LEU A 270 10.87 6.25 -5.34
C LEU A 270 10.69 5.46 -4.05
N ILE A 271 10.25 4.19 -4.12
CA ILE A 271 10.13 3.31 -2.94
C ILE A 271 11.50 3.20 -2.25
N ALA A 272 12.57 2.94 -3.00
CA ALA A 272 13.93 2.83 -2.46
C ALA A 272 14.37 4.16 -1.81
N LEU A 273 14.12 5.29 -2.46
CA LEU A 273 14.48 6.61 -1.96
C LEU A 273 13.78 6.94 -0.64
N VAL A 274 12.45 6.77 -0.56
CA VAL A 274 11.72 7.08 0.67
C VAL A 274 12.00 6.06 1.78
N THR A 275 12.37 4.82 1.44
CA THR A 275 12.87 3.84 2.42
C THR A 275 14.21 4.28 3.00
N TRP A 276 15.15 4.64 2.14
CA TRP A 276 16.46 5.14 2.54
C TRP A 276 16.36 6.42 3.38
N GLN A 277 15.50 7.36 2.99
CA GLN A 277 15.23 8.57 3.75
C GLN A 277 14.67 8.25 5.15
N ALA A 278 13.66 7.38 5.24
CA ALA A 278 13.06 6.99 6.51
C ALA A 278 14.07 6.30 7.43
N LEU A 279 14.88 5.37 6.91
CA LEU A 279 15.89 4.64 7.69
C LEU A 279 17.02 5.53 8.21
N ARG A 280 17.24 6.69 7.61
CA ARG A 280 18.16 7.74 8.08
C ARG A 280 17.53 8.64 9.16
N ALA A 281 16.39 8.27 9.72
CA ALA A 281 15.63 9.09 10.65
C ALA A 281 15.23 10.46 10.09
N GLN A 282 15.17 10.62 8.77
CA GLN A 282 14.90 11.89 8.12
C GLN A 282 13.42 12.03 7.78
N SER A 283 12.82 13.13 8.20
CA SER A 283 11.43 13.48 7.88
C SER A 283 11.23 13.70 6.38
N ILE A 284 10.06 13.28 5.87
CA ILE A 284 9.67 13.50 4.48
C ILE A 284 9.51 15.00 4.15
N VAL A 285 9.21 15.85 5.13
CA VAL A 285 8.98 17.28 4.93
C VAL A 285 10.25 18.12 5.10
N HIS A 286 11.33 17.52 5.60
CA HIS A 286 12.64 18.18 5.76
C HIS A 286 13.76 17.35 5.14
N PRO A 287 13.74 17.13 3.79
CA PRO A 287 14.80 16.40 3.10
C PRO A 287 16.10 17.21 3.10
N ASP A 288 17.23 16.52 3.34
CA ASP A 288 18.56 17.11 3.18
C ASP A 288 18.98 17.20 1.70
N ALA A 289 20.11 17.85 1.46
CA ALA A 289 20.65 18.01 0.11
C ALA A 289 20.87 16.66 -0.59
N ALA A 290 21.34 15.63 0.14
CA ALA A 290 21.55 14.29 -0.45
C ALA A 290 20.24 13.66 -0.93
N THR A 291 19.17 13.77 -0.14
CA THR A 291 17.84 13.27 -0.53
C THR A 291 17.27 14.06 -1.70
N LEU A 292 17.43 15.40 -1.71
CA LEU A 292 16.99 16.24 -2.82
C LEU A 292 17.74 15.93 -4.12
N TRP A 293 19.05 15.72 -4.06
CA TRP A 293 19.84 15.32 -5.23
C TRP A 293 19.47 13.92 -5.73
N ALA A 294 19.26 12.96 -4.84
CA ALA A 294 18.80 11.63 -5.21
C ALA A 294 17.41 11.66 -5.88
N PHE A 295 16.50 12.49 -5.36
CA PHE A 295 15.20 12.72 -5.99
C PHE A 295 15.31 13.39 -7.36
N ALA A 296 16.15 14.43 -7.48
CA ALA A 296 16.38 15.12 -8.74
C ALA A 296 16.98 14.18 -9.80
N LEU A 297 17.95 13.33 -9.41
CA LEU A 297 18.53 12.31 -10.29
C LEU A 297 17.46 11.29 -10.73
N LEU A 298 16.67 10.78 -9.80
CA LEU A 298 15.57 9.85 -10.11
C LEU A 298 14.57 10.46 -11.08
N ALA A 299 14.16 11.71 -10.85
CA ALA A 299 13.26 12.44 -11.72
C ALA A 299 13.87 12.66 -13.12
N ALA A 300 15.15 13.05 -13.19
CA ALA A 300 15.87 13.24 -14.46
C ALA A 300 15.98 11.92 -15.25
N VAL A 301 16.39 10.83 -14.61
CA VAL A 301 16.49 9.50 -15.25
C VAL A 301 15.12 9.02 -15.75
N THR A 302 14.08 9.19 -14.94
CA THR A 302 12.71 8.81 -15.32
C THR A 302 12.20 9.68 -16.46
N GLY A 303 12.48 10.99 -16.43
CA GLY A 303 12.13 11.94 -17.50
C GLY A 303 12.84 11.62 -18.82
N LEU A 304 14.16 11.42 -18.78
CA LEU A 304 14.96 11.02 -19.94
C LEU A 304 14.53 9.67 -20.51
N GLY A 305 14.28 8.69 -19.64
CA GLY A 305 13.75 7.39 -20.03
C GLY A 305 12.39 7.49 -20.71
N SER A 306 11.48 8.33 -20.19
CA SER A 306 10.17 8.60 -20.78
C SER A 306 10.29 9.29 -22.15
N TRP A 307 11.17 10.25 -22.26
CA TRP A 307 11.47 10.92 -23.52
C TRP A 307 12.03 9.96 -24.57
N ALA A 308 12.99 9.11 -24.17
CA ALA A 308 13.56 8.08 -25.06
C ALA A 308 12.49 7.06 -25.48
N ALA A 309 11.62 6.60 -24.54
CA ALA A 309 10.54 5.65 -24.82
C ALA A 309 9.58 6.12 -25.91
N VAL A 310 9.37 7.45 -25.99
CA VAL A 310 8.52 8.06 -27.02
C VAL A 310 9.24 8.26 -28.34
N ARG A 311 10.59 8.43 -28.35
CA ARG A 311 11.35 8.76 -29.56
C ARG A 311 11.91 7.56 -30.32
N VAL A 312 12.30 6.50 -29.62
CA VAL A 312 12.85 5.28 -30.23
C VAL A 312 11.75 4.53 -30.99
N ARG A 313 11.96 4.34 -32.29
CA ARG A 313 11.10 3.52 -33.16
C ARG A 313 11.32 2.02 -32.94
#